data_547328c11e55e1a9020dbefb2a2f6e6a
#
_entry.id   547328c11e55e1a9020dbefb2a2f6e6a
#
_cell.length_a   1.000
_cell.length_b   1.000
_cell.length_c   1.000
_cell.angle_alpha   90.00
_cell.angle_beta   90.00
_cell.angle_gamma   90.00
#
_symmetry.space_group_name_H-M   'P 1'
#
loop_
_entity.id
_entity.type
_entity.pdbx_description
1 polymer ?
#
loop_
_entity_poly.entity_id
_entity_poly.type
_entity_poly.pdbx_seq_one_letter_code
_entity_poly.pdbx_strand_id
1 'polypeptide(L)'
;MKIYSLCMMMAVTLCLCGTARAADDAAAAKELKAAEEKRTDAYAAQLEAYLRKILVEDYPARAAKAWHRDYSSIEAFLKSVEPNRERWRKVIKPPTLAKTGQLERSSYEPLADVKAQWWRVPLGELAAEGIFAAPAGVSAGQRVPVVIVQHGIGSFPERTFGLNDDGGAYHAYARELLKAGFAVIVPMNLRSVERRNRIERLCRLADLSLPGIELARMQRLLDEVLQEPRVDAERVGMWGLSLGGLATMFWMPLEPRIKAGVCAGWFNHRRNKMVIPDKRYSCFLETKEEHAFFNGWLIESSDSDVVSLVCPRPFQVQTGKADRIAHWPMVQEEFGIARQPYDKLGIGDRIEMDLRDCGHETHIESGLRFLTKWLKK
;
A
#
# COMPACT_ATOMS: atom_id res chain seq x y z
N MET A 1 5.34 -17.67 -85.67
CA MET A 1 4.28 -17.68 -84.61
C MET A 1 4.35 -18.81 -83.58
N LYS A 2 5.37 -19.70 -83.60
CA LYS A 2 5.45 -20.78 -82.58
C LYS A 2 6.46 -20.51 -81.44
N ILE A 3 7.32 -19.54 -81.56
CA ILE A 3 8.36 -19.26 -80.52
C ILE A 3 7.82 -18.33 -79.38
N TYR A 4 6.88 -17.43 -79.67
CA TYR A 4 6.26 -16.57 -78.66
C TYR A 4 5.33 -17.32 -77.68
N SER A 5 4.72 -18.45 -78.11
CA SER A 5 3.80 -19.23 -77.26
C SER A 5 4.52 -20.02 -76.18
N LEU A 6 5.79 -20.45 -76.42
CA LEU A 6 6.58 -21.24 -75.48
C LEU A 6 7.18 -20.38 -74.36
N CYS A 7 7.63 -19.15 -74.66
CA CYS A 7 8.14 -18.22 -73.65
C CYS A 7 7.03 -17.71 -72.69
N MET A 8 5.80 -17.52 -73.20
CA MET A 8 4.69 -17.10 -72.39
C MET A 8 4.20 -18.20 -71.44
N MET A 9 4.21 -19.48 -71.85
CA MET A 9 3.89 -20.62 -70.99
C MET A 9 4.95 -20.84 -69.91
N MET A 10 6.26 -20.70 -70.19
CA MET A 10 7.33 -20.82 -69.21
C MET A 10 7.31 -19.68 -68.20
N ALA A 11 7.00 -18.43 -68.58
CA ALA A 11 6.90 -17.29 -67.66
C ALA A 11 5.71 -17.42 -66.72
N VAL A 12 4.56 -17.93 -67.18
CA VAL A 12 3.38 -18.17 -66.32
C VAL A 12 3.62 -19.34 -65.34
N THR A 13 4.31 -20.40 -65.76
CA THR A 13 4.64 -21.55 -64.87
C THR A 13 5.65 -21.14 -63.80
N LEU A 14 6.64 -20.32 -64.13
CA LEU A 14 7.62 -19.77 -63.14
C LEU A 14 6.96 -18.79 -62.17
N CYS A 15 6.03 -17.94 -62.56
CA CYS A 15 5.25 -17.06 -61.68
C CYS A 15 4.36 -17.89 -60.75
N LEU A 16 3.67 -18.92 -61.23
CA LEU A 16 2.79 -19.77 -60.42
C LEU A 16 3.60 -20.62 -59.40
N CYS A 17 4.77 -21.13 -59.73
CA CYS A 17 5.66 -21.79 -58.82
C CYS A 17 6.24 -20.84 -57.77
N GLY A 18 6.56 -19.58 -58.10
CA GLY A 18 7.05 -18.58 -57.19
C GLY A 18 6.00 -18.15 -56.14
N THR A 19 4.75 -18.00 -56.59
CA THR A 19 3.61 -17.63 -55.68
C THR A 19 3.21 -18.79 -54.77
N ALA A 20 3.24 -20.06 -55.27
CA ALA A 20 2.96 -21.21 -54.43
C ALA A 20 4.04 -21.39 -53.35
N ARG A 21 5.32 -21.27 -53.70
CA ARG A 21 6.44 -21.36 -52.75
C ARG A 21 6.40 -20.26 -51.70
N ALA A 22 6.07 -19.00 -52.08
CA ALA A 22 5.92 -17.92 -51.15
C ALA A 22 4.72 -18.12 -50.21
N ALA A 23 3.63 -18.73 -50.65
CA ALA A 23 2.49 -19.07 -49.83
C ALA A 23 2.83 -20.21 -48.83
N ASP A 24 3.58 -21.24 -49.25
CA ASP A 24 4.01 -22.33 -48.42
C ASP A 24 5.04 -21.84 -47.35
N ASP A 25 5.95 -20.97 -47.74
CA ASP A 25 6.93 -20.35 -46.79
C ASP A 25 6.21 -19.47 -45.74
N ALA A 26 5.18 -18.74 -46.15
CA ALA A 26 4.35 -17.95 -45.25
C ALA A 26 3.52 -18.84 -44.28
N ALA A 27 2.98 -19.95 -44.76
CA ALA A 27 2.25 -20.92 -43.95
C ALA A 27 3.19 -21.57 -42.91
N ALA A 28 4.36 -22.01 -43.33
CA ALA A 28 5.39 -22.60 -42.46
C ALA A 28 5.86 -21.59 -41.40
N ALA A 29 6.05 -20.31 -41.76
CA ALA A 29 6.42 -19.26 -40.81
C ALA A 29 5.31 -19.00 -39.77
N LYS A 30 4.05 -19.07 -40.19
CA LYS A 30 2.90 -18.92 -39.29
C LYS A 30 2.79 -20.10 -38.32
N GLU A 31 2.99 -21.33 -38.81
CA GLU A 31 2.98 -22.52 -37.95
C GLU A 31 4.13 -22.50 -36.96
N LEU A 32 5.33 -22.12 -37.40
CA LEU A 32 6.48 -21.96 -36.52
C LEU A 32 6.19 -20.92 -35.40
N LYS A 33 5.66 -19.78 -35.78
CA LYS A 33 5.28 -18.74 -34.81
C LYS A 33 4.25 -19.24 -33.79
N ALA A 34 3.21 -19.94 -34.24
CA ALA A 34 2.22 -20.53 -33.35
C ALA A 34 2.80 -21.58 -32.41
N ALA A 35 3.75 -22.38 -32.90
CA ALA A 35 4.47 -23.34 -32.07
C ALA A 35 5.40 -22.67 -31.04
N GLU A 36 6.04 -21.55 -31.40
CA GLU A 36 6.85 -20.73 -30.49
C GLU A 36 5.98 -20.08 -29.39
N GLU A 37 4.85 -19.48 -29.75
CA GLU A 37 3.89 -18.90 -28.81
C GLU A 37 3.38 -19.98 -27.84
N LYS A 38 2.96 -21.15 -28.33
CA LYS A 38 2.52 -22.26 -27.50
C LYS A 38 3.59 -22.74 -26.50
N ARG A 39 4.86 -22.81 -26.93
CA ARG A 39 5.97 -23.19 -26.03
C ARG A 39 6.22 -22.11 -24.98
N THR A 40 6.15 -20.84 -25.38
CA THR A 40 6.31 -19.69 -24.47
C THR A 40 5.22 -19.68 -23.41
N ASP A 41 3.96 -19.85 -23.81
CA ASP A 41 2.82 -19.89 -22.88
C ASP A 41 2.93 -21.08 -21.91
N ALA A 42 3.30 -22.26 -22.42
CA ALA A 42 3.49 -23.43 -21.58
C ALA A 42 4.61 -23.23 -20.55
N TYR A 43 5.71 -22.57 -20.94
CA TYR A 43 6.80 -22.27 -20.02
C TYR A 43 6.43 -21.19 -19.01
N ALA A 44 5.74 -20.12 -19.44
CA ALA A 44 5.21 -19.10 -18.55
C ALA A 44 4.28 -19.71 -17.48
N ALA A 45 3.35 -20.56 -17.89
CA ALA A 45 2.46 -21.27 -16.97
C ALA A 45 3.20 -22.14 -15.93
N GLN A 46 4.31 -22.80 -16.34
CA GLN A 46 5.15 -23.57 -15.41
C GLN A 46 5.84 -22.64 -14.38
N LEU A 47 6.36 -21.51 -14.82
CA LEU A 47 7.00 -20.53 -13.94
C LEU A 47 5.98 -19.93 -12.95
N GLU A 48 4.79 -19.57 -13.42
CA GLU A 48 3.72 -19.07 -12.56
C GLU A 48 3.27 -20.11 -11.54
N ALA A 49 3.08 -21.36 -11.94
CA ALA A 49 2.73 -22.45 -11.04
C ALA A 49 3.80 -22.68 -9.96
N TYR A 50 5.09 -22.66 -10.35
CA TYR A 50 6.21 -22.78 -9.42
C TYR A 50 6.24 -21.63 -8.40
N LEU A 51 6.09 -20.39 -8.86
CA LEU A 51 6.07 -19.20 -8.00
C LEU A 51 4.83 -19.18 -7.08
N ARG A 52 3.67 -19.57 -7.62
CA ARG A 52 2.44 -19.69 -6.83
C ARG A 52 2.59 -20.74 -5.71
N LYS A 53 3.21 -21.88 -6.01
CA LYS A 53 3.50 -22.88 -4.98
C LYS A 53 4.33 -22.26 -3.84
N ILE A 54 5.40 -21.55 -4.17
CA ILE A 54 6.24 -20.86 -3.18
C ILE A 54 5.45 -19.83 -2.39
N LEU A 55 4.70 -18.95 -3.06
CA LEU A 55 4.09 -17.77 -2.42
C LEU A 55 2.81 -18.10 -1.65
N VAL A 56 2.08 -19.15 -2.04
CA VAL A 56 0.77 -19.47 -1.47
C VAL A 56 0.78 -20.81 -0.73
N GLU A 57 1.15 -21.90 -1.41
CA GLU A 57 0.99 -23.25 -0.87
C GLU A 57 2.03 -23.57 0.22
N ASP A 58 3.29 -23.24 -0.01
CA ASP A 58 4.39 -23.48 0.93
C ASP A 58 4.50 -22.41 2.03
N TYR A 59 3.74 -21.32 1.91
CA TYR A 59 3.79 -20.21 2.87
C TYR A 59 3.52 -20.63 4.32
N PRO A 60 2.46 -21.40 4.67
CA PRO A 60 2.18 -21.73 6.07
C PRO A 60 3.36 -22.43 6.75
N ALA A 61 4.02 -23.36 6.06
CA ALA A 61 5.17 -24.08 6.59
C ALA A 61 6.40 -23.17 6.79
N ARG A 62 6.62 -22.19 5.89
CA ARG A 62 7.69 -21.19 6.05
C ARG A 62 7.38 -20.20 7.17
N ALA A 63 6.18 -19.67 7.21
CA ALA A 63 5.76 -18.76 8.25
C ALA A 63 5.88 -19.40 9.65
N ALA A 64 5.46 -20.66 9.80
CA ALA A 64 5.60 -21.38 11.07
C ALA A 64 7.07 -21.50 11.55
N LYS A 65 8.04 -21.59 10.61
CA LYS A 65 9.47 -21.59 10.94
C LYS A 65 10.04 -20.21 11.22
N ALA A 66 9.45 -19.17 10.64
CA ALA A 66 9.94 -17.79 10.74
C ALA A 66 9.40 -17.05 11.97
N TRP A 67 8.21 -17.43 12.44
CA TRP A 67 7.49 -16.73 13.50
C TRP A 67 7.44 -17.54 14.79
N HIS A 68 8.27 -17.15 15.76
CA HIS A 68 8.32 -17.75 17.10
C HIS A 68 7.76 -16.75 18.12
N ARG A 69 6.41 -16.68 18.24
CA ARG A 69 5.72 -15.71 19.10
C ARG A 69 5.60 -16.26 20.53
N ASP A 70 6.20 -15.56 21.49
CA ASP A 70 6.07 -15.85 22.92
C ASP A 70 4.93 -14.99 23.51
N TYR A 71 3.90 -15.63 23.98
CA TYR A 71 2.71 -14.98 24.53
C TYR A 71 2.70 -14.94 26.07
N SER A 72 3.79 -15.28 26.74
CA SER A 72 3.87 -15.30 28.20
C SER A 72 3.73 -13.91 28.83
N SER A 73 4.14 -12.86 28.12
CA SER A 73 3.92 -11.46 28.47
C SER A 73 4.01 -10.56 27.24
N ILE A 74 3.59 -9.29 27.36
CA ILE A 74 3.76 -8.29 26.29
C ILE A 74 5.25 -8.08 25.98
N GLU A 75 6.11 -8.04 27.00
CA GLU A 75 7.56 -7.86 26.83
C GLU A 75 8.19 -9.05 26.11
N ALA A 76 7.85 -10.27 26.53
CA ALA A 76 8.31 -11.51 25.88
C ALA A 76 7.84 -11.56 24.42
N PHE A 77 6.59 -11.19 24.15
CA PHE A 77 6.06 -11.12 22.80
C PHE A 77 6.86 -10.13 21.94
N LEU A 78 7.04 -8.88 22.39
CA LEU A 78 7.80 -7.87 21.66
C LEU A 78 9.22 -8.32 21.32
N LYS A 79 9.91 -8.94 22.30
CA LYS A 79 11.25 -9.50 22.12
C LYS A 79 11.24 -10.64 21.10
N SER A 80 10.26 -11.52 21.14
CA SER A 80 10.17 -12.69 20.26
C SER A 80 9.89 -12.33 18.79
N VAL A 81 9.18 -11.22 18.51
CA VAL A 81 8.87 -10.76 17.14
C VAL A 81 9.89 -9.75 16.59
N GLU A 82 10.86 -9.30 17.37
CA GLU A 82 11.86 -8.32 16.92
C GLU A 82 12.68 -8.80 15.71
N PRO A 83 13.13 -10.07 15.62
CA PRO A 83 13.76 -10.56 14.39
C PRO A 83 12.88 -10.45 13.14
N ASN A 84 11.55 -10.60 13.29
CA ASN A 84 10.60 -10.42 12.18
C ASN A 84 10.43 -8.94 11.82
N ARG A 85 10.48 -8.04 12.81
CA ARG A 85 10.48 -6.58 12.58
C ARG A 85 11.70 -6.15 11.76
N GLU A 86 12.87 -6.68 12.07
CA GLU A 86 14.08 -6.40 11.29
C GLU A 86 14.01 -6.98 9.87
N ARG A 87 13.41 -8.16 9.68
CA ARG A 87 13.12 -8.68 8.33
C ARG A 87 12.13 -7.79 7.59
N TRP A 88 11.10 -7.29 8.27
CA TRP A 88 10.15 -6.34 7.70
C TRP A 88 10.84 -5.02 7.30
N ARG A 89 11.76 -4.52 8.10
CA ARG A 89 12.59 -3.35 7.76
C ARG A 89 13.37 -3.58 6.46
N LYS A 90 13.90 -4.79 6.25
CA LYS A 90 14.59 -5.16 5.01
C LYS A 90 13.65 -5.29 3.80
N VAL A 91 12.37 -5.53 3.99
CA VAL A 91 11.34 -5.47 2.92
C VAL A 91 11.01 -4.03 2.57
N ILE A 92 10.78 -3.18 3.56
CA ILE A 92 10.40 -1.78 3.37
C ILE A 92 11.60 -0.90 2.99
N LYS A 93 12.80 -1.20 3.48
CA LYS A 93 14.06 -0.49 3.14
C LYS A 93 13.98 1.03 3.27
N PRO A 94 13.58 1.57 4.42
CA PRO A 94 13.56 3.02 4.61
C PRO A 94 15.00 3.57 4.62
N PRO A 95 15.32 4.55 3.75
CA PRO A 95 16.61 5.21 3.80
C PRO A 95 16.70 6.15 5.01
N THR A 96 17.93 6.46 5.43
CA THR A 96 18.17 7.55 6.36
C THR A 96 18.19 8.87 5.58
N LEU A 97 17.20 9.73 5.81
CA LEU A 97 17.13 11.07 5.22
C LEU A 97 17.54 12.12 6.25
N ALA A 98 18.60 12.88 5.94
CA ALA A 98 19.03 13.98 6.79
C ALA A 98 18.29 15.27 6.43
N LYS A 99 17.87 16.04 7.43
CA LYS A 99 17.34 17.38 7.27
C LYS A 99 18.49 18.32 6.81
N THR A 100 18.27 19.08 5.74
CA THR A 100 19.28 19.99 5.15
C THR A 100 18.92 21.46 5.26
N GLY A 101 17.73 21.79 5.80
CA GLY A 101 17.26 23.15 6.01
C GLY A 101 16.23 23.22 7.13
N GLN A 102 15.76 24.42 7.43
CA GLN A 102 14.69 24.62 8.44
C GLN A 102 13.34 24.23 7.86
N LEU A 103 12.38 23.95 8.75
CA LEU A 103 10.99 23.77 8.37
C LEU A 103 10.44 25.07 7.76
N GLU A 104 9.95 24.96 6.54
CA GLU A 104 9.25 26.03 5.82
C GLU A 104 7.74 25.88 6.08
N ARG A 105 7.05 26.99 6.42
CA ARG A 105 5.60 27.01 6.66
C ARG A 105 4.98 28.13 5.84
N SER A 106 3.92 27.83 5.11
CA SER A 106 3.11 28.83 4.40
C SER A 106 1.63 28.61 4.64
N SER A 107 0.84 29.68 4.65
CA SER A 107 -0.63 29.57 4.68
C SER A 107 -1.09 28.80 3.46
N TYR A 108 -2.10 27.94 3.65
CA TYR A 108 -2.65 27.13 2.57
C TYR A 108 -4.07 27.58 2.25
N GLU A 109 -4.19 28.52 1.29
CA GLU A 109 -5.44 29.22 0.95
C GLU A 109 -6.64 28.30 0.65
N PRO A 110 -6.46 27.14 -0.05
CA PRO A 110 -7.62 26.25 -0.28
C PRO A 110 -8.27 25.71 0.99
N LEU A 111 -7.61 25.81 2.13
CA LEU A 111 -8.06 25.37 3.45
C LEU A 111 -7.91 26.48 4.51
N ALA A 112 -8.09 27.75 4.10
CA ALA A 112 -8.01 28.91 4.98
C ALA A 112 -9.05 28.85 6.11
N ASP A 113 -10.21 28.26 5.88
CA ASP A 113 -11.29 28.06 6.85
C ASP A 113 -10.87 27.23 8.08
N VAL A 114 -9.92 26.30 7.91
CA VAL A 114 -9.33 25.52 9.01
C VAL A 114 -7.92 26.00 9.37
N LYS A 115 -7.48 27.14 8.85
CA LYS A 115 -6.15 27.74 9.06
C LYS A 115 -5.01 26.75 8.76
N ALA A 116 -5.19 25.94 7.71
CA ALA A 116 -4.20 24.97 7.29
C ALA A 116 -2.91 25.65 6.80
N GLN A 117 -1.81 24.95 6.97
CA GLN A 117 -0.50 25.36 6.49
C GLN A 117 0.12 24.26 5.63
N TRP A 118 0.80 24.65 4.57
CA TRP A 118 1.70 23.74 3.86
C TRP A 118 3.05 23.73 4.58
N TRP A 119 3.48 22.57 4.99
CA TRP A 119 4.78 22.35 5.63
C TRP A 119 5.73 21.67 4.67
N ARG A 120 6.98 22.11 4.65
CA ARG A 120 8.05 21.55 3.84
C ARG A 120 9.34 21.45 4.64
N VAL A 121 9.88 20.24 4.74
CA VAL A 121 11.17 19.95 5.39
C VAL A 121 12.18 19.59 4.29
N PRO A 122 13.20 20.41 4.03
CA PRO A 122 14.24 20.11 3.04
C PRO A 122 15.08 18.90 3.46
N LEU A 123 15.34 17.99 2.52
CA LEU A 123 16.07 16.73 2.71
C LEU A 123 17.10 16.50 1.58
N GLY A 124 17.86 17.51 1.22
CA GLY A 124 18.73 17.50 0.05
C GLY A 124 17.92 17.60 -1.25
N GLU A 125 18.08 16.61 -2.11
CA GLU A 125 17.31 16.52 -3.38
C GLU A 125 15.83 16.21 -3.18
N LEU A 126 15.43 15.85 -1.96
CA LEU A 126 14.05 15.56 -1.60
C LEU A 126 13.50 16.62 -0.64
N ALA A 127 12.19 16.60 -0.44
CA ALA A 127 11.54 17.27 0.66
C ALA A 127 10.44 16.38 1.25
N ALA A 128 10.23 16.48 2.56
CA ALA A 128 9.03 15.96 3.19
C ALA A 128 8.01 17.09 3.26
N GLU A 129 6.84 16.90 2.66
CA GLU A 129 5.83 17.95 2.51
C GLU A 129 4.46 17.42 2.88
N GLY A 130 3.59 18.31 3.35
CA GLY A 130 2.21 17.98 3.68
C GLY A 130 1.43 19.15 4.25
N ILE A 131 0.15 18.92 4.45
CA ILE A 131 -0.77 19.89 5.03
C ILE A 131 -0.87 19.64 6.54
N PHE A 132 -0.53 20.66 7.35
CA PHE A 132 -0.74 20.64 8.78
C PHE A 132 -1.93 21.53 9.15
N ALA A 133 -2.81 21.05 10.04
CA ALA A 133 -3.85 21.84 10.65
C ALA A 133 -4.06 21.42 12.13
N ALA A 134 -4.40 22.37 12.97
CA ALA A 134 -4.75 22.14 14.37
C ALA A 134 -6.21 22.56 14.61
N PRO A 135 -6.90 21.97 15.59
CA PRO A 135 -8.28 22.35 15.92
C PRO A 135 -8.39 23.83 16.26
N ALA A 136 -9.51 24.44 15.89
CA ALA A 136 -9.84 25.80 16.34
C ALA A 136 -9.97 25.85 17.87
N GLY A 137 -9.51 26.95 18.49
CA GLY A 137 -9.70 27.18 19.94
C GLY A 137 -8.73 26.43 20.86
N VAL A 138 -7.68 25.78 20.33
CA VAL A 138 -6.60 25.24 21.18
C VAL A 138 -5.87 26.40 21.85
N SER A 139 -6.05 26.55 23.17
CA SER A 139 -5.46 27.63 23.96
C SER A 139 -3.93 27.49 24.09
N ALA A 140 -3.26 28.59 24.38
CA ALA A 140 -1.81 28.54 24.66
C ALA A 140 -1.52 27.60 25.84
N GLY A 141 -0.56 26.68 25.62
CA GLY A 141 -0.19 25.64 26.59
C GLY A 141 -1.03 24.36 26.56
N GLN A 142 -2.16 24.35 25.84
CA GLN A 142 -2.93 23.14 25.62
C GLN A 142 -2.31 22.33 24.48
N ARG A 143 -2.17 20.99 24.70
CA ARG A 143 -1.69 20.06 23.67
C ARG A 143 -2.77 19.06 23.29
N VAL A 144 -2.92 18.80 21.99
CA VAL A 144 -3.90 17.85 21.45
C VAL A 144 -3.19 16.69 20.75
N PRO A 145 -3.80 15.50 20.72
CA PRO A 145 -3.27 14.40 19.92
C PRO A 145 -3.19 14.78 18.45
N VAL A 146 -2.23 14.19 17.73
CA VAL A 146 -2.08 14.38 16.27
C VAL A 146 -2.35 13.06 15.53
N VAL A 147 -3.00 13.16 14.38
CA VAL A 147 -3.23 12.03 13.48
C VAL A 147 -2.51 12.28 12.15
N ILE A 148 -1.68 11.33 11.75
CA ILE A 148 -1.14 11.26 10.39
C ILE A 148 -2.27 10.75 9.50
N VAL A 149 -2.72 11.57 8.57
CA VAL A 149 -3.83 11.28 7.65
C VAL A 149 -3.25 10.98 6.28
N GLN A 150 -3.41 9.74 5.80
CA GLN A 150 -2.75 9.34 4.55
C GLN A 150 -3.77 9.06 3.44
N HIS A 151 -3.63 9.80 2.33
CA HIS A 151 -4.46 9.62 1.14
C HIS A 151 -4.08 8.37 0.33
N GLY A 152 -5.02 7.89 -0.49
CA GLY A 152 -4.86 6.76 -1.39
C GLY A 152 -4.22 7.13 -2.75
N ILE A 153 -4.07 6.11 -3.61
CA ILE A 153 -3.63 6.30 -4.99
C ILE A 153 -4.67 7.10 -5.78
N GLY A 154 -4.24 7.85 -6.78
CA GLY A 154 -5.13 8.74 -7.55
C GLY A 154 -5.60 9.97 -6.78
N SER A 155 -5.17 10.16 -5.52
CA SER A 155 -5.66 11.20 -4.62
C SER A 155 -4.56 12.21 -4.21
N PHE A 156 -4.96 13.22 -3.45
CA PHE A 156 -4.12 14.28 -2.91
C PHE A 156 -4.45 14.53 -1.43
N PRO A 157 -3.59 15.21 -0.69
CA PRO A 157 -3.87 15.60 0.69
C PRO A 157 -5.21 16.32 0.86
N GLU A 158 -5.57 17.20 -0.07
CA GLU A 158 -6.79 18.04 -0.03
C GLU A 158 -8.08 17.22 -0.03
N ARG A 159 -8.10 16.06 -0.69
CA ARG A 159 -9.27 15.17 -0.70
C ARG A 159 -9.62 14.65 0.69
N THR A 160 -8.64 14.49 1.55
CA THR A 160 -8.89 14.08 2.94
C THR A 160 -9.66 15.14 3.74
N PHE A 161 -9.62 16.39 3.27
CA PHE A 161 -10.44 17.51 3.78
C PHE A 161 -11.76 17.70 3.02
N GLY A 162 -12.08 16.83 2.07
CA GLY A 162 -13.29 16.89 1.27
C GLY A 162 -13.19 17.78 0.03
N LEU A 163 -12.02 18.33 -0.30
CA LEU A 163 -11.83 19.10 -1.53
C LEU A 163 -11.64 18.14 -2.71
N ASN A 164 -12.42 18.32 -3.78
CA ASN A 164 -12.39 17.47 -4.97
C ASN A 164 -12.55 15.97 -4.65
N ASP A 165 -13.34 15.63 -3.64
CA ASP A 165 -13.69 14.25 -3.26
C ASP A 165 -15.02 13.84 -3.89
N ASP A 166 -15.11 13.94 -5.23
CA ASP A 166 -16.34 13.70 -6.00
C ASP A 166 -16.91 12.29 -5.82
N GLY A 167 -16.06 11.32 -5.52
CA GLY A 167 -16.46 9.94 -5.21
C GLY A 167 -16.87 9.71 -3.75
N GLY A 168 -16.71 10.72 -2.88
CA GLY A 168 -17.07 10.64 -1.46
C GLY A 168 -16.29 9.60 -0.64
N ALA A 169 -15.15 9.08 -1.14
CA ALA A 169 -14.44 7.98 -0.49
C ALA A 169 -13.75 8.40 0.83
N TYR A 170 -13.40 9.67 0.95
CA TYR A 170 -12.70 10.20 2.13
C TYR A 170 -13.65 10.81 3.16
N HIS A 171 -14.86 11.23 2.78
CA HIS A 171 -15.85 11.84 3.69
C HIS A 171 -15.26 12.97 4.54
N ALA A 172 -14.29 13.72 3.99
CA ALA A 172 -13.58 14.82 4.69
C ALA A 172 -12.99 14.43 6.06
N TYR A 173 -12.51 13.20 6.25
CA TYR A 173 -12.13 12.66 7.56
C TYR A 173 -11.03 13.47 8.28
N ALA A 174 -10.19 14.23 7.57
CA ALA A 174 -9.27 15.16 8.19
C ALA A 174 -10.02 16.32 8.90
N ARG A 175 -11.11 16.83 8.32
CA ARG A 175 -11.97 17.83 8.98
C ARG A 175 -12.70 17.26 10.18
N GLU A 176 -13.18 16.02 10.07
CA GLU A 176 -13.85 15.35 11.18
C GLU A 176 -12.90 15.09 12.35
N LEU A 177 -11.63 14.77 12.09
CA LEU A 177 -10.59 14.71 13.11
C LEU A 177 -10.33 16.06 13.77
N LEU A 178 -10.26 17.16 13.00
CA LEU A 178 -10.14 18.52 13.55
C LEU A 178 -11.33 18.86 14.46
N LYS A 179 -12.57 18.62 14.01
CA LYS A 179 -13.79 18.81 14.82
C LYS A 179 -13.77 17.97 16.10
N ALA A 180 -13.25 16.77 16.02
CA ALA A 180 -13.06 15.90 17.16
C ALA A 180 -11.87 16.31 18.03
N GLY A 181 -11.18 17.43 17.76
CA GLY A 181 -10.09 17.96 18.57
C GLY A 181 -8.76 17.24 18.42
N PHE A 182 -8.45 16.67 17.26
CA PHE A 182 -7.14 16.18 16.87
C PHE A 182 -6.46 17.19 15.95
N ALA A 183 -5.16 17.42 16.12
CA ALA A 183 -4.37 17.99 15.05
C ALA A 183 -4.19 16.95 13.93
N VAL A 184 -3.98 17.40 12.70
CA VAL A 184 -3.72 16.50 11.56
C VAL A 184 -2.48 16.93 10.82
N ILE A 185 -1.72 15.95 10.33
CA ILE A 185 -0.69 16.12 9.33
C ILE A 185 -1.00 15.18 8.16
N VAL A 186 -1.08 15.73 6.96
CA VAL A 186 -1.43 14.98 5.74
C VAL A 186 -0.24 15.00 4.79
N PRO A 187 0.66 14.00 4.86
CA PRO A 187 1.82 13.93 3.97
C PRO A 187 1.41 13.81 2.50
N MET A 188 2.13 14.50 1.63
CA MET A 188 2.00 14.35 0.19
C MET A 188 2.82 13.15 -0.29
N ASN A 189 2.17 12.22 -1.02
CA ASN A 189 2.81 11.10 -1.70
C ASN A 189 2.48 11.07 -3.20
N LEU A 190 3.25 10.30 -3.97
CA LEU A 190 2.99 10.13 -5.40
C LEU A 190 1.64 9.46 -5.63
N ARG A 191 0.79 10.09 -6.45
CA ARG A 191 -0.58 9.63 -6.72
C ARG A 191 -0.74 8.75 -7.97
N SER A 192 0.10 8.95 -8.99
CA SER A 192 -0.05 8.27 -10.28
C SER A 192 0.61 6.90 -10.24
N VAL A 193 -0.13 5.85 -10.64
CA VAL A 193 0.38 4.48 -10.79
C VAL A 193 1.62 4.46 -11.68
N GLU A 194 1.58 5.11 -12.83
CA GLU A 194 2.70 5.17 -13.78
C GLU A 194 3.96 5.77 -13.15
N ARG A 195 3.82 6.92 -12.46
CA ARG A 195 4.95 7.57 -11.77
C ARG A 195 5.47 6.73 -10.62
N ARG A 196 4.59 6.11 -9.84
CA ARG A 196 4.98 5.19 -8.77
C ARG A 196 5.77 4.01 -9.31
N ASN A 197 5.29 3.36 -10.38
CA ASN A 197 6.00 2.26 -11.03
C ASN A 197 7.39 2.67 -11.52
N ARG A 198 7.48 3.86 -12.17
CA ARG A 198 8.78 4.39 -12.63
C ARG A 198 9.75 4.58 -11.47
N ILE A 199 9.32 5.18 -10.37
CA ILE A 199 10.18 5.40 -9.20
C ILE A 199 10.50 4.08 -8.50
N GLU A 200 9.54 3.15 -8.36
CA GLU A 200 9.79 1.84 -7.75
C GLU A 200 10.84 1.02 -8.53
N ARG A 201 10.85 1.08 -9.87
CA ARG A 201 11.91 0.47 -10.68
C ARG A 201 13.29 1.05 -10.36
N LEU A 202 13.39 2.37 -10.18
CA LEU A 202 14.63 3.02 -9.74
C LEU A 202 15.01 2.63 -8.31
N CYS A 203 14.05 2.57 -7.40
CA CYS A 203 14.25 2.11 -6.03
C CYS A 203 14.86 0.71 -6.00
N ARG A 204 14.32 -0.23 -6.79
CA ARG A 204 14.85 -1.62 -6.86
C ARG A 204 16.30 -1.67 -7.31
N LEU A 205 16.73 -0.80 -8.26
CA LEU A 205 18.12 -0.70 -8.69
C LEU A 205 19.03 -0.11 -7.59
N ALA A 206 18.48 0.71 -6.70
CA ALA A 206 19.22 1.35 -5.61
C ALA A 206 19.11 0.57 -4.27
N ASP A 207 18.57 -0.64 -4.29
CA ASP A 207 18.23 -1.44 -3.09
C ASP A 207 17.33 -0.72 -2.09
N LEU A 208 16.39 0.09 -2.59
CA LEU A 208 15.38 0.83 -1.84
C LEU A 208 13.96 0.35 -2.22
N SER A 209 12.95 0.91 -1.57
CA SER A 209 11.56 0.84 -2.01
C SER A 209 10.88 2.21 -1.92
N LEU A 210 9.90 2.46 -2.77
CA LEU A 210 9.14 3.72 -2.71
C LEU A 210 8.41 3.88 -1.36
N PRO A 211 7.73 2.88 -0.78
CA PRO A 211 7.15 3.00 0.56
C PRO A 211 8.18 3.27 1.65
N GLY A 212 9.40 2.78 1.50
CA GLY A 212 10.50 3.08 2.42
C GLY A 212 10.93 4.54 2.36
N ILE A 213 11.05 5.10 1.16
CA ILE A 213 11.33 6.54 0.97
C ILE A 213 10.16 7.38 1.53
N GLU A 214 8.91 7.00 1.26
CA GLU A 214 7.73 7.68 1.77
C GLU A 214 7.66 7.63 3.31
N LEU A 215 7.99 6.48 3.92
CA LEU A 215 8.13 6.34 5.37
C LEU A 215 9.20 7.29 5.92
N ALA A 216 10.40 7.29 5.35
CA ALA A 216 11.49 8.15 5.81
C ALA A 216 11.15 9.65 5.70
N ARG A 217 10.44 10.06 4.63
CA ARG A 217 9.91 11.43 4.49
C ARG A 217 8.87 11.75 5.57
N MET A 218 7.92 10.86 5.79
CA MET A 218 6.90 11.00 6.84
C MET A 218 7.55 11.13 8.22
N GLN A 219 8.58 10.34 8.51
CA GLN A 219 9.33 10.42 9.77
C GLN A 219 9.95 11.80 9.99
N ARG A 220 10.56 12.40 8.95
CA ARG A 220 11.13 13.75 9.03
C ARG A 220 10.05 14.82 9.23
N LEU A 221 8.92 14.67 8.55
CA LEU A 221 7.79 15.57 8.76
C LEU A 221 7.21 15.43 10.18
N LEU A 222 7.09 14.20 10.67
CA LEU A 222 6.65 13.92 12.03
C LEU A 222 7.59 14.51 13.09
N ASP A 223 8.90 14.49 12.87
CA ASP A 223 9.87 15.12 13.78
C ASP A 223 9.55 16.60 14.02
N GLU A 224 9.14 17.32 12.98
CA GLU A 224 8.75 18.74 13.09
C GLU A 224 7.37 18.89 13.73
N VAL A 225 6.43 18.03 13.39
CA VAL A 225 5.07 18.05 13.96
C VAL A 225 5.11 17.85 15.48
N LEU A 226 5.98 16.98 15.97
CA LEU A 226 6.12 16.72 17.40
C LEU A 226 6.79 17.89 18.18
N GLN A 227 7.40 18.86 17.47
CA GLN A 227 7.91 20.10 18.04
C GLN A 227 6.86 21.22 18.05
N GLU A 228 5.72 21.02 17.37
CA GLU A 228 4.64 22.02 17.35
C GLU A 228 4.03 22.18 18.77
N PRO A 229 4.01 23.38 19.37
CA PRO A 229 3.59 23.57 20.76
C PRO A 229 2.17 23.10 21.09
N ARG A 230 1.29 23.03 20.09
CA ARG A 230 -0.10 22.56 20.25
C ARG A 230 -0.25 21.05 20.14
N VAL A 231 0.80 20.30 19.80
CA VAL A 231 0.76 18.86 19.59
C VAL A 231 1.28 18.12 20.83
N ASP A 232 0.57 17.07 21.22
CA ASP A 232 1.04 16.11 22.21
C ASP A 232 1.84 15.00 21.52
N ALA A 233 3.15 15.04 21.71
CA ALA A 233 4.09 14.12 21.06
C ALA A 233 3.89 12.64 21.48
N GLU A 234 3.25 12.39 22.62
CA GLU A 234 2.99 11.02 23.10
C GLU A 234 1.68 10.43 22.57
N ARG A 235 0.84 11.24 21.92
CA ARG A 235 -0.48 10.85 21.44
C ARG A 235 -0.60 10.98 19.93
N VAL A 236 0.15 10.15 19.19
CA VAL A 236 0.18 10.12 17.72
C VAL A 236 -0.67 8.97 17.20
N GLY A 237 -1.61 9.27 16.32
CA GLY A 237 -2.37 8.29 15.55
C GLY A 237 -2.02 8.29 14.06
N MET A 238 -2.50 7.27 13.36
CA MET A 238 -2.46 7.24 11.90
C MET A 238 -3.75 6.67 11.33
N TRP A 239 -4.26 7.29 10.28
CA TRP A 239 -5.44 6.82 9.56
C TRP A 239 -5.26 7.02 8.06
N GLY A 240 -5.38 5.94 7.29
CA GLY A 240 -5.25 6.01 5.85
C GLY A 240 -6.23 5.11 5.10
N LEU A 241 -6.61 5.53 3.90
CA LEU A 241 -7.46 4.78 2.97
C LEU A 241 -6.65 4.23 1.80
N SER A 242 -6.90 2.97 1.43
CA SER A 242 -6.30 2.36 0.23
C SER A 242 -4.77 2.34 0.32
N LEU A 243 -4.03 3.00 -0.57
CA LEU A 243 -2.59 3.21 -0.44
C LEU A 243 -2.22 3.87 0.91
N GLY A 244 -3.10 4.70 1.48
CA GLY A 244 -2.95 5.23 2.83
C GLY A 244 -3.13 4.15 3.91
N GLY A 245 -4.01 3.19 3.67
CA GLY A 245 -4.16 1.99 4.51
C GLY A 245 -2.91 1.11 4.48
N LEU A 246 -2.31 0.93 3.28
CA LEU A 246 -0.98 0.31 3.15
C LEU A 246 0.03 1.02 4.03
N ALA A 247 0.12 2.35 3.91
CA ALA A 247 1.06 3.15 4.69
C ALA A 247 0.83 2.94 6.20
N THR A 248 -0.41 2.97 6.68
CA THR A 248 -0.73 2.73 8.09
C THR A 248 -0.23 1.36 8.55
N MET A 249 -0.55 0.31 7.82
CA MET A 249 -0.17 -1.06 8.18
C MET A 249 1.34 -1.30 8.07
N PHE A 250 2.01 -0.76 7.04
CA PHE A 250 3.42 -1.02 6.77
C PHE A 250 4.38 -0.20 7.62
N TRP A 251 3.97 1.04 7.95
CA TRP A 251 4.84 1.98 8.67
C TRP A 251 4.76 1.84 10.18
N MET A 252 3.59 1.52 10.72
CA MET A 252 3.45 1.34 12.18
C MET A 252 4.44 0.33 12.78
N PRO A 253 4.75 -0.82 12.17
CA PRO A 253 5.78 -1.71 12.67
C PRO A 253 7.16 -1.05 12.84
N LEU A 254 7.48 -0.06 12.00
CA LEU A 254 8.79 0.60 11.90
C LEU A 254 8.82 2.02 12.51
N GLU A 255 7.65 2.54 12.91
CA GLU A 255 7.50 3.86 13.52
C GLU A 255 6.79 3.74 14.89
N PRO A 256 7.55 3.59 15.97
CA PRO A 256 6.98 3.33 17.31
C PRO A 256 6.26 4.53 17.94
N ARG A 257 6.45 5.74 17.39
CA ARG A 257 5.73 6.93 17.86
C ARG A 257 4.25 6.89 17.53
N ILE A 258 3.83 6.17 16.49
CA ILE A 258 2.41 5.96 16.18
C ILE A 258 1.82 4.99 17.18
N LYS A 259 0.90 5.48 18.04
CA LYS A 259 0.32 4.73 19.16
C LYS A 259 -0.96 3.99 18.80
N ALA A 260 -1.72 4.46 17.80
CA ALA A 260 -2.94 3.80 17.31
C ALA A 260 -3.09 3.99 15.81
N GLY A 261 -3.61 3.00 15.09
CA GLY A 261 -3.78 3.06 13.63
C GLY A 261 -5.11 2.56 13.12
N VAL A 262 -5.60 3.22 12.06
CA VAL A 262 -6.80 2.82 11.31
C VAL A 262 -6.41 2.56 9.85
N CYS A 263 -6.50 1.29 9.44
CA CYS A 263 -6.21 0.83 8.08
C CYS A 263 -7.54 0.62 7.33
N ALA A 264 -7.90 1.56 6.47
CA ALA A 264 -9.11 1.50 5.67
C ALA A 264 -8.81 1.01 4.25
N GLY A 265 -9.61 0.06 3.75
CA GLY A 265 -9.60 -0.41 2.36
C GLY A 265 -8.27 -0.98 1.87
N TRP A 266 -7.46 -1.57 2.73
CA TRP A 266 -6.17 -2.20 2.33
C TRP A 266 -5.97 -3.61 2.87
N PHE A 267 -6.15 -3.83 4.17
CA PHE A 267 -5.90 -5.13 4.80
C PHE A 267 -6.66 -6.27 4.09
N ASN A 268 -5.96 -7.37 3.76
CA ASN A 268 -6.51 -8.43 2.92
C ASN A 268 -5.82 -9.77 3.17
N HIS A 269 -6.39 -10.86 2.67
CA HIS A 269 -5.68 -12.11 2.48
C HIS A 269 -4.63 -11.94 1.37
N ARG A 270 -3.49 -11.43 1.75
CA ARG A 270 -2.53 -10.80 0.82
C ARG A 270 -1.98 -11.76 -0.22
N ARG A 271 -1.68 -12.98 0.14
CA ARG A 271 -1.16 -13.99 -0.81
C ARG A 271 -2.11 -14.19 -1.98
N ASN A 272 -3.40 -14.38 -1.68
CA ASN A 272 -4.40 -14.52 -2.73
C ASN A 272 -4.56 -13.24 -3.54
N LYS A 273 -4.67 -12.10 -2.86
CA LYS A 273 -4.81 -10.78 -3.47
C LYS A 273 -3.69 -10.46 -4.46
N MET A 274 -2.47 -10.91 -4.20
CA MET A 274 -1.32 -10.63 -5.06
C MET A 274 -1.13 -11.64 -6.17
N VAL A 275 -1.49 -12.93 -5.97
CA VAL A 275 -0.98 -14.05 -6.78
C VAL A 275 -2.09 -14.86 -7.45
N ILE A 276 -3.32 -14.84 -6.92
CA ILE A 276 -4.41 -15.70 -7.43
C ILE A 276 -5.45 -14.83 -8.14
N PRO A 277 -5.54 -14.89 -9.49
CA PRO A 277 -6.62 -14.26 -10.22
C PRO A 277 -7.99 -14.79 -9.78
N ASP A 278 -8.91 -13.87 -9.46
CA ASP A 278 -10.26 -14.22 -9.00
C ASP A 278 -11.23 -13.10 -9.36
N LYS A 279 -12.41 -13.44 -9.87
CA LYS A 279 -13.43 -12.47 -10.28
C LYS A 279 -14.08 -11.71 -9.11
N ARG A 280 -13.89 -12.20 -7.88
CA ARG A 280 -14.47 -11.61 -6.67
C ARG A 280 -13.67 -10.43 -6.13
N TYR A 281 -12.44 -10.24 -6.58
CA TYR A 281 -11.56 -9.12 -6.19
C TYR A 281 -10.56 -8.79 -7.30
N SER A 282 -9.97 -7.60 -7.27
CA SER A 282 -8.88 -7.23 -8.19
C SER A 282 -7.57 -7.90 -7.75
N CYS A 283 -7.09 -8.89 -8.50
CA CYS A 283 -5.76 -9.47 -8.27
C CYS A 283 -4.67 -8.50 -8.77
N PHE A 284 -3.65 -8.23 -7.94
CA PHE A 284 -2.57 -7.32 -8.34
C PHE A 284 -1.76 -7.85 -9.52
N LEU A 285 -1.61 -9.18 -9.67
CA LEU A 285 -0.92 -9.77 -10.81
C LEU A 285 -1.56 -9.37 -12.16
N GLU A 286 -2.86 -9.09 -12.19
CA GLU A 286 -3.60 -8.67 -13.37
C GLU A 286 -3.68 -7.14 -13.53
N THR A 287 -3.12 -6.38 -12.58
CA THR A 287 -3.12 -4.92 -12.62
C THR A 287 -1.80 -4.36 -13.16
N LYS A 288 -1.75 -3.04 -13.38
CA LYS A 288 -0.53 -2.32 -13.78
C LYS A 288 0.22 -1.76 -12.56
N GLU A 289 -0.06 -2.23 -11.35
CA GLU A 289 0.46 -1.64 -10.10
C GLU A 289 1.77 -2.32 -9.66
N GLU A 290 2.83 -2.26 -10.48
CA GLU A 290 4.15 -2.83 -10.17
C GLU A 290 4.75 -2.31 -8.86
N HIS A 291 4.40 -1.07 -8.47
CA HIS A 291 4.85 -0.45 -7.22
C HIS A 291 4.32 -1.15 -5.96
N ALA A 292 3.36 -2.07 -6.10
CA ALA A 292 2.83 -2.88 -5.00
C ALA A 292 3.58 -4.20 -4.79
N PHE A 293 4.57 -4.53 -5.64
CA PHE A 293 5.35 -5.76 -5.53
C PHE A 293 6.70 -5.49 -4.85
N PHE A 294 6.82 -5.87 -3.57
CA PHE A 294 8.04 -5.69 -2.78
C PHE A 294 8.84 -6.97 -2.68
N ASN A 295 10.16 -6.85 -2.85
CA ASN A 295 11.05 -8.00 -2.76
C ASN A 295 10.98 -8.66 -1.37
N GLY A 296 10.68 -9.96 -1.35
CA GLY A 296 10.69 -10.77 -0.14
C GLY A 296 9.46 -10.60 0.77
N TRP A 297 8.50 -9.75 0.43
CA TRP A 297 7.32 -9.52 1.29
C TRP A 297 6.59 -10.81 1.65
N LEU A 298 6.11 -11.56 0.64
CA LEU A 298 5.29 -12.77 0.84
C LEU A 298 6.12 -14.04 1.12
N ILE A 299 7.40 -13.91 1.42
CA ILE A 299 8.20 -15.06 1.84
C ILE A 299 7.82 -15.50 3.26
N GLU A 300 7.72 -14.54 4.19
CA GLU A 300 7.48 -14.80 5.60
C GLU A 300 6.34 -13.99 6.23
N SER A 301 5.77 -13.02 5.51
CA SER A 301 4.81 -12.07 6.07
C SER A 301 3.55 -11.97 5.21
N SER A 302 2.39 -12.31 5.77
CA SER A 302 1.07 -11.90 5.29
C SER A 302 0.65 -10.59 5.97
N ASP A 303 -0.53 -10.07 5.65
CA ASP A 303 -1.04 -8.87 6.30
C ASP A 303 -1.27 -9.10 7.80
N SER A 304 -1.75 -10.29 8.20
CA SER A 304 -1.90 -10.67 9.61
C SER A 304 -0.57 -10.71 10.35
N ASP A 305 0.51 -11.15 9.71
CA ASP A 305 1.85 -11.16 10.29
C ASP A 305 2.40 -9.74 10.47
N VAL A 306 2.20 -8.86 9.48
CA VAL A 306 2.60 -7.44 9.58
C VAL A 306 1.83 -6.74 10.70
N VAL A 307 0.52 -6.99 10.84
CA VAL A 307 -0.28 -6.46 11.95
C VAL A 307 0.17 -7.01 13.29
N SER A 308 0.69 -8.25 13.37
CA SER A 308 1.26 -8.76 14.61
C SER A 308 2.50 -7.99 15.06
N LEU A 309 3.24 -7.33 14.17
CA LEU A 309 4.32 -6.40 14.51
C LEU A 309 3.82 -5.05 15.06
N VAL A 310 2.55 -4.72 14.83
CA VAL A 310 1.91 -3.54 15.45
C VAL A 310 1.53 -3.84 16.91
N CYS A 311 1.10 -5.07 17.21
CA CYS A 311 0.76 -5.50 18.56
C CYS A 311 1.91 -5.17 19.56
N PRO A 312 1.62 -4.63 20.77
CA PRO A 312 0.32 -4.50 21.44
C PRO A 312 -0.41 -3.16 21.19
N ARG A 313 0.03 -2.35 20.22
CA ARG A 313 -0.59 -1.06 19.92
C ARG A 313 -1.95 -1.25 19.25
N PRO A 314 -2.94 -0.39 19.56
CA PRO A 314 -4.28 -0.46 18.98
C PRO A 314 -4.27 -0.36 17.44
N PHE A 315 -5.06 -1.25 16.79
CA PHE A 315 -5.18 -1.31 15.34
C PHE A 315 -6.62 -1.61 14.91
N GLN A 316 -7.16 -0.79 14.01
CA GLN A 316 -8.49 -0.99 13.41
C GLN A 316 -8.36 -1.28 11.91
N VAL A 317 -9.10 -2.26 11.44
CA VAL A 317 -9.32 -2.54 10.01
C VAL A 317 -10.70 -2.06 9.61
N GLN A 318 -10.81 -1.25 8.56
CA GLN A 318 -12.09 -0.86 7.96
C GLN A 318 -12.22 -1.50 6.57
N THR A 319 -13.34 -2.15 6.30
CA THR A 319 -13.60 -2.86 5.03
C THR A 319 -15.06 -2.73 4.64
N GLY A 320 -15.32 -2.32 3.40
CA GLY A 320 -16.65 -2.32 2.79
C GLY A 320 -16.97 -3.68 2.18
N LYS A 321 -18.18 -4.19 2.37
CA LYS A 321 -18.64 -5.46 1.75
C LYS A 321 -18.81 -5.34 0.23
N ALA A 322 -19.10 -4.13 -0.27
CA ALA A 322 -19.20 -3.81 -1.68
C ALA A 322 -17.88 -3.29 -2.29
N ASP A 323 -16.78 -3.30 -1.52
CA ASP A 323 -15.46 -2.92 -1.99
C ASP A 323 -14.92 -3.95 -2.99
N ARG A 324 -14.87 -3.58 -4.28
CA ARG A 324 -14.46 -4.48 -5.36
C ARG A 324 -12.96 -4.81 -5.37
N ILE A 325 -12.15 -4.10 -4.58
CA ILE A 325 -10.73 -4.43 -4.46
C ILE A 325 -10.49 -5.59 -3.49
N ALA A 326 -11.48 -5.96 -2.67
CA ALA A 326 -11.39 -7.03 -1.70
C ALA A 326 -12.60 -7.96 -1.77
N HIS A 327 -12.40 -9.22 -1.42
CA HIS A 327 -13.49 -10.15 -1.09
C HIS A 327 -13.58 -10.24 0.43
N TRP A 328 -14.54 -9.53 1.03
CA TRP A 328 -14.62 -9.32 2.46
C TRP A 328 -14.58 -10.60 3.33
N PRO A 329 -15.11 -11.78 2.91
CA PRO A 329 -14.97 -13.00 3.71
C PRO A 329 -13.50 -13.41 3.89
N MET A 330 -12.64 -13.23 2.87
CA MET A 330 -11.21 -13.50 2.97
C MET A 330 -10.49 -12.48 3.84
N VAL A 331 -10.95 -11.23 3.83
CA VAL A 331 -10.44 -10.17 4.74
C VAL A 331 -10.77 -10.54 6.18
N GLN A 332 -11.99 -11.03 6.43
CA GLN A 332 -12.42 -11.44 7.77
C GLN A 332 -11.65 -12.66 8.27
N GLU A 333 -11.35 -13.63 7.41
CA GLU A 333 -10.51 -14.78 7.72
C GLU A 333 -9.09 -14.34 8.12
N GLU A 334 -8.45 -13.51 7.32
CA GLU A 334 -7.10 -12.98 7.61
C GLU A 334 -7.10 -12.13 8.90
N PHE A 335 -8.18 -11.36 9.14
CA PHE A 335 -8.32 -10.60 10.38
C PHE A 335 -8.44 -11.51 11.62
N GLY A 336 -9.10 -12.65 11.51
CA GLY A 336 -9.14 -13.65 12.57
C GLY A 336 -7.74 -14.15 12.96
N ILE A 337 -6.82 -14.24 11.99
CA ILE A 337 -5.40 -14.57 12.25
C ILE A 337 -4.68 -13.38 12.90
N ALA A 338 -4.89 -12.17 12.38
CA ALA A 338 -4.28 -10.94 12.92
C ALA A 338 -4.67 -10.65 14.37
N ARG A 339 -5.88 -11.09 14.77
CA ARG A 339 -6.41 -10.91 16.13
C ARG A 339 -5.77 -11.83 17.16
N GLN A 340 -5.29 -13.01 16.77
CA GLN A 340 -4.76 -14.03 17.69
C GLN A 340 -3.69 -13.53 18.67
N PRO A 341 -2.67 -12.74 18.26
CA PRO A 341 -1.71 -12.19 19.22
C PRO A 341 -2.34 -11.34 20.30
N TYR A 342 -3.33 -10.52 19.95
CA TYR A 342 -4.02 -9.66 20.90
C TYR A 342 -4.86 -10.48 21.88
N ASP A 343 -5.57 -11.49 21.41
CA ASP A 343 -6.40 -12.35 22.26
C ASP A 343 -5.53 -13.19 23.21
N LYS A 344 -4.43 -13.78 22.70
CA LYS A 344 -3.51 -14.57 23.54
C LYS A 344 -2.79 -13.75 24.60
N LEU A 345 -2.60 -12.46 24.38
CA LEU A 345 -2.04 -11.52 25.35
C LEU A 345 -3.09 -10.88 26.28
N GLY A 346 -4.37 -11.26 26.16
CA GLY A 346 -5.45 -10.69 26.97
C GLY A 346 -5.80 -9.23 26.65
N ILE A 347 -5.46 -8.75 25.47
CA ILE A 347 -5.66 -7.37 25.03
C ILE A 347 -6.48 -7.28 23.74
N GLY A 348 -7.41 -8.21 23.53
CA GLY A 348 -8.23 -8.31 22.33
C GLY A 348 -9.10 -7.08 22.04
N ASP A 349 -9.31 -6.19 23.02
CA ASP A 349 -9.99 -4.91 22.86
C ASP A 349 -9.16 -3.85 22.10
N ARG A 350 -7.86 -4.12 21.84
CA ARG A 350 -6.96 -3.23 21.09
C ARG A 350 -6.99 -3.47 19.59
N ILE A 351 -7.65 -4.52 19.12
CA ILE A 351 -7.80 -4.76 17.69
C ILE A 351 -9.28 -4.92 17.35
N GLU A 352 -9.74 -4.23 16.31
CA GLU A 352 -11.11 -4.35 15.84
C GLU A 352 -11.22 -4.28 14.32
N MET A 353 -12.28 -4.90 13.77
CA MET A 353 -12.64 -4.79 12.36
C MET A 353 -14.02 -4.12 12.27
N ASP A 354 -14.12 -3.07 11.48
CA ASP A 354 -15.36 -2.42 11.10
C ASP A 354 -15.71 -2.83 9.66
N LEU A 355 -16.69 -3.75 9.55
CA LEU A 355 -17.18 -4.26 8.28
C LEU A 355 -18.58 -3.67 8.02
N ARG A 356 -18.73 -2.89 6.93
CA ARG A 356 -19.97 -2.18 6.59
C ARG A 356 -20.48 -2.51 5.20
N ASP A 357 -21.77 -2.26 4.98
CA ASP A 357 -22.43 -2.37 3.66
C ASP A 357 -22.15 -1.10 2.82
N CYS A 358 -20.88 -0.90 2.45
CA CYS A 358 -20.41 0.26 1.69
C CYS A 358 -19.31 -0.16 0.71
N GLY A 359 -18.82 0.79 -0.10
CA GLY A 359 -17.76 0.60 -1.08
C GLY A 359 -16.36 0.80 -0.51
N HIS A 360 -15.48 1.34 -1.36
CA HIS A 360 -14.08 1.63 -1.03
C HIS A 360 -13.95 3.02 -0.39
N GLU A 361 -14.21 3.12 0.89
CA GLU A 361 -14.31 4.40 1.61
C GLU A 361 -13.87 4.32 3.07
N THR A 362 -13.70 5.48 3.72
CA THR A 362 -13.41 5.57 5.15
C THR A 362 -14.70 5.48 5.98
N HIS A 363 -14.64 4.82 7.11
CA HIS A 363 -15.76 4.71 8.06
C HIS A 363 -15.55 5.71 9.21
N ILE A 364 -16.10 6.92 9.06
CA ILE A 364 -15.81 8.07 9.92
C ILE A 364 -16.10 7.80 11.39
N GLU A 365 -17.32 7.39 11.70
CA GLU A 365 -17.77 7.21 13.07
C GLU A 365 -16.91 6.20 13.85
N SER A 366 -16.61 5.04 13.25
CA SER A 366 -15.81 4.03 13.93
C SER A 366 -14.35 4.43 14.06
N GLY A 367 -13.77 5.07 13.04
CA GLY A 367 -12.39 5.55 13.10
C GLY A 367 -12.20 6.64 14.16
N LEU A 368 -13.11 7.61 14.24
CA LEU A 368 -13.10 8.64 15.28
C LEU A 368 -13.27 8.05 16.67
N ARG A 369 -14.26 7.16 16.86
CA ARG A 369 -14.48 6.46 18.14
C ARG A 369 -13.20 5.72 18.56
N PHE A 370 -12.59 4.97 17.64
CA PHE A 370 -11.39 4.20 17.89
C PHE A 370 -10.20 5.10 18.29
N LEU A 371 -9.88 6.11 17.51
CA LEU A 371 -8.76 7.02 17.81
C LEU A 371 -9.01 7.82 19.10
N THR A 372 -10.26 8.22 19.37
CA THR A 372 -10.63 8.89 20.62
C THR A 372 -10.42 7.98 21.82
N LYS A 373 -10.85 6.73 21.74
CA LYS A 373 -10.65 5.73 22.81
C LYS A 373 -9.18 5.59 23.20
N TRP A 374 -8.28 5.63 22.23
CA TRP A 374 -6.87 5.30 22.46
C TRP A 374 -5.92 6.49 22.58
N LEU A 375 -6.30 7.66 22.08
CA LEU A 375 -5.43 8.85 22.06
C LEU A 375 -5.93 9.98 22.96
N LYS A 376 -7.14 9.90 23.52
CA LYS A 376 -7.71 10.98 24.36
C LYS A 376 -7.98 10.58 25.81
N LYS A 377 -7.47 9.42 26.21
CA LYS A 377 -7.52 8.99 27.61
C LYS A 377 -6.45 9.68 28.45
#